data_3fea3806384f79a0d743bbd2c00d4312
#
_entry.id   3fea3806384f79a0d743bbd2c00d4312
#
_cell.length_a   1.000
_cell.length_b   1.000
_cell.length_c   1.000
_cell.angle_alpha   90.00
_cell.angle_beta   90.00
_cell.angle_gamma   90.00
#
_symmetry.space_group_name_H-M   'P 1'
#
loop_
_entity.id
_entity.type
_entity.pdbx_description
1 polymer ?
#
loop_
_entity_poly.entity_id
_entity_poly.type
_entity_poly.pdbx_seq_one_letter_code
_entity_poly.pdbx_strand_id
1 'polypeptide(L)'
;MIDIQKEIEKKFPNINKKDNFLKKSLFKVAKKIVHEDSINQFLTQNAHLKGFEFVDAVLDYFDFDYTVSSSDLQNIPTSGKVVIIANHPLGGLDALCLLRLISQVRKDVKIVANDFLAGFEALNSLLIPIDNYKLRQSKNDIKKIYEALNNEEAIILFPAGEVSRATPKGIKDPAWNKGFLNFAQNSNAPILPIFLDAKNSKTFYTISVINKTFSTLLLSHEMFNKKSKRIAIKVGQIIPNENITPKGIDKKFLLNLYRKHLYSLKKGKKSFFETQSAIAHPVSRIDLLNELKRSKLIGQT
;
A
#
# COMPACT_ATOMS: atom_id res chain seq x y z
N MET A 1 15.71 -11.62 15.68
CA MET A 1 15.54 -10.49 16.62
C MET A 1 15.92 -9.19 15.94
N ILE A 2 15.18 -8.10 16.22
CA ILE A 2 15.48 -6.77 15.69
C ILE A 2 16.56 -6.11 16.53
N ASP A 3 17.51 -5.44 15.88
CA ASP A 3 18.54 -4.60 16.52
C ASP A 3 18.48 -3.21 15.86
N ILE A 4 17.80 -2.29 16.54
CA ILE A 4 17.60 -0.92 16.04
C ILE A 4 18.91 -0.14 15.94
N GLN A 5 19.88 -0.45 16.78
CA GLN A 5 21.20 0.18 16.68
C GLN A 5 21.85 -0.13 15.32
N LYS A 6 21.90 -1.41 14.94
CA LYS A 6 22.45 -1.84 13.66
C LYS A 6 21.70 -1.23 12.47
N GLU A 7 20.36 -1.17 12.55
CA GLU A 7 19.55 -0.58 11.49
C GLU A 7 19.79 0.94 11.34
N ILE A 8 19.95 1.66 12.44
CA ILE A 8 20.28 3.09 12.43
C ILE A 8 21.70 3.31 11.89
N GLU A 9 22.68 2.52 12.34
CA GLU A 9 24.07 2.63 11.87
C GLU A 9 24.18 2.35 10.37
N LYS A 10 23.43 1.38 9.84
CA LYS A 10 23.35 1.07 8.41
C LYS A 10 22.76 2.23 7.60
N LYS A 11 21.69 2.86 8.10
CA LYS A 11 21.01 3.97 7.41
C LYS A 11 21.72 5.32 7.56
N PHE A 12 22.45 5.52 8.66
CA PHE A 12 23.12 6.78 8.99
C PHE A 12 24.59 6.53 9.37
N PRO A 13 25.49 6.19 8.43
CA PRO A 13 26.89 5.87 8.72
C PRO A 13 27.64 6.98 9.50
N ASN A 14 27.24 8.25 9.27
CA ASN A 14 27.84 9.40 9.95
C ASN A 14 27.52 9.48 11.45
N ILE A 15 26.56 8.68 11.95
CA ILE A 15 26.24 8.64 13.39
C ILE A 15 27.42 8.13 14.22
N ASN A 16 28.30 7.34 13.59
CA ASN A 16 29.51 6.80 14.24
C ASN A 16 30.55 7.89 14.54
N LYS A 17 30.45 9.07 13.94
CA LYS A 17 31.31 10.23 14.19
C LYS A 17 30.87 11.09 15.39
N LYS A 18 29.70 10.80 15.99
CA LYS A 18 29.20 11.55 17.14
C LYS A 18 29.83 11.07 18.43
N ASP A 19 29.83 11.95 19.44
CA ASP A 19 30.22 11.65 20.81
C ASP A 19 29.49 10.39 21.30
N ASN A 20 30.24 9.49 21.95
CA ASN A 20 29.74 8.21 22.45
C ASN A 20 28.57 8.35 23.43
N PHE A 21 28.54 9.41 24.24
CA PHE A 21 27.45 9.67 25.18
C PHE A 21 26.16 10.05 24.47
N LEU A 22 26.22 11.00 23.54
CA LEU A 22 25.09 11.43 22.71
C LEU A 22 24.56 10.29 21.85
N LYS A 23 25.46 9.47 21.28
CA LYS A 23 25.13 8.28 20.49
C LYS A 23 24.35 7.25 21.34
N LYS A 24 24.85 6.91 22.54
CA LYS A 24 24.17 5.97 23.44
C LYS A 24 22.79 6.46 23.86
N SER A 25 22.66 7.75 24.19
CA SER A 25 21.37 8.36 24.54
C SER A 25 20.38 8.29 23.36
N LEU A 26 20.83 8.59 22.14
CA LEU A 26 20.00 8.52 20.94
C LEU A 26 19.50 7.09 20.68
N PHE A 27 20.37 6.08 20.79
CA PHE A 27 19.97 4.68 20.61
C PHE A 27 18.99 4.23 21.69
N LYS A 28 19.18 4.63 22.95
CA LYS A 28 18.24 4.31 24.04
C LYS A 28 16.84 4.88 23.75
N VAL A 29 16.77 6.12 23.27
CA VAL A 29 15.50 6.76 22.87
C VAL A 29 14.89 6.06 21.65
N ALA A 30 15.68 5.77 20.62
CA ALA A 30 15.22 5.08 19.44
C ALA A 30 14.67 3.69 19.74
N LYS A 31 15.34 2.88 20.55
CA LYS A 31 14.88 1.56 21.01
C LYS A 31 13.54 1.65 21.72
N LYS A 32 13.36 2.65 22.60
CA LYS A 32 12.10 2.90 23.30
C LYS A 32 10.97 3.30 22.35
N ILE A 33 11.25 4.20 21.39
CA ILE A 33 10.26 4.66 20.38
C ILE A 33 9.83 3.49 19.48
N VAL A 34 10.76 2.64 19.08
CA VAL A 34 10.48 1.48 18.21
C VAL A 34 9.84 0.33 18.99
N HIS A 35 9.86 0.35 20.33
CA HIS A 35 9.42 -0.75 21.20
C HIS A 35 10.22 -2.03 20.98
N GLU A 36 11.55 -1.92 20.79
CA GLU A 36 12.46 -3.04 20.47
C GLU A 36 12.27 -4.24 21.39
N ASP A 37 12.23 -4.02 22.70
CA ASP A 37 12.11 -5.10 23.69
C ASP A 37 10.78 -5.87 23.54
N SER A 38 9.67 -5.15 23.38
CA SER A 38 8.35 -5.75 23.19
C SER A 38 8.26 -6.55 21.89
N ILE A 39 8.84 -6.03 20.80
CA ILE A 39 8.90 -6.74 19.52
C ILE A 39 9.76 -8.00 19.65
N ASN A 40 10.95 -7.90 20.26
CA ASN A 40 11.84 -9.04 20.42
C ASN A 40 11.25 -10.11 21.34
N GLN A 41 10.55 -9.71 22.41
CA GLN A 41 9.81 -10.64 23.25
C GLN A 41 8.72 -11.37 22.45
N PHE A 42 7.91 -10.65 21.68
CA PHE A 42 6.90 -11.24 20.82
C PHE A 42 7.52 -12.23 19.81
N LEU A 43 8.60 -11.85 19.14
CA LEU A 43 9.29 -12.70 18.17
C LEU A 43 9.84 -13.99 18.81
N THR A 44 10.36 -13.89 20.04
CA THR A 44 10.87 -15.06 20.77
C THR A 44 9.73 -16.00 21.15
N GLN A 45 8.64 -15.48 21.67
CA GLN A 45 7.47 -16.28 22.06
C GLN A 45 6.78 -16.98 20.88
N ASN A 46 6.84 -16.37 19.69
CA ASN A 46 6.17 -16.84 18.49
C ASN A 46 7.16 -17.31 17.41
N ALA A 47 8.38 -17.71 17.78
CA ALA A 47 9.43 -18.11 16.82
C ALA A 47 9.07 -19.34 15.97
N HIS A 48 8.12 -20.17 16.44
CA HIS A 48 7.64 -21.35 15.76
C HIS A 48 6.59 -21.05 14.68
N LEU A 49 5.95 -19.86 14.71
CA LEU A 49 4.91 -19.46 13.76
C LEU A 49 5.51 -18.95 12.45
N LYS A 50 4.86 -19.29 11.32
CA LYS A 50 5.26 -18.86 9.98
C LYS A 50 4.04 -18.53 9.12
N GLY A 51 4.26 -17.74 8.06
CA GLY A 51 3.23 -17.42 7.09
C GLY A 51 2.00 -16.76 7.72
N PHE A 52 0.82 -17.26 7.43
CA PHE A 52 -0.45 -16.69 7.89
C PHE A 52 -0.64 -16.83 9.40
N GLU A 53 -0.15 -17.91 10.02
CA GLU A 53 -0.22 -18.07 11.48
C GLU A 53 0.55 -16.94 12.20
N PHE A 54 1.71 -16.55 11.66
CA PHE A 54 2.45 -15.42 12.19
C PHE A 54 1.73 -14.09 11.95
N VAL A 55 1.11 -13.91 10.78
CA VAL A 55 0.27 -12.72 10.49
C VAL A 55 -0.86 -12.60 11.51
N ASP A 56 -1.56 -13.69 11.78
CA ASP A 56 -2.66 -13.74 12.74
C ASP A 56 -2.16 -13.42 14.16
N ALA A 57 -1.07 -14.04 14.60
CA ALA A 57 -0.47 -13.77 15.91
C ALA A 57 -0.06 -12.30 16.10
N VAL A 58 0.48 -11.64 15.05
CA VAL A 58 0.83 -10.21 15.12
C VAL A 58 -0.43 -9.35 15.26
N LEU A 59 -1.45 -9.59 14.45
CA LEU A 59 -2.70 -8.82 14.52
C LEU A 59 -3.41 -9.02 15.86
N ASP A 60 -3.41 -10.23 16.39
CA ASP A 60 -4.00 -10.58 17.68
C ASP A 60 -3.21 -9.96 18.85
N TYR A 61 -1.86 -9.92 18.77
CA TYR A 61 -1.02 -9.22 19.75
C TYR A 61 -1.36 -7.73 19.88
N PHE A 62 -1.69 -7.09 18.74
CA PHE A 62 -2.13 -5.70 18.72
C PHE A 62 -3.64 -5.55 18.98
N ASP A 63 -4.40 -6.64 19.11
CA ASP A 63 -5.86 -6.59 19.12
C ASP A 63 -6.36 -5.66 17.98
N PHE A 64 -5.74 -5.84 16.80
CA PHE A 64 -6.00 -4.99 15.64
C PHE A 64 -6.78 -5.76 14.59
N ASP A 65 -7.93 -5.22 14.20
CA ASP A 65 -8.86 -5.90 13.34
C ASP A 65 -9.41 -4.98 12.24
N TYR A 66 -10.20 -5.55 11.32
CA TYR A 66 -10.84 -4.81 10.26
C TYR A 66 -12.29 -5.26 10.06
N THR A 67 -13.07 -4.37 9.45
CA THR A 67 -14.40 -4.68 8.95
C THR A 67 -14.41 -4.63 7.43
N VAL A 68 -15.06 -5.61 6.82
CA VAL A 68 -15.30 -5.71 5.38
C VAL A 68 -16.73 -6.21 5.16
N SER A 69 -17.43 -5.69 4.16
CA SER A 69 -18.78 -6.18 3.85
C SER A 69 -18.73 -7.49 3.08
N SER A 70 -19.76 -8.34 3.23
CA SER A 70 -19.86 -9.59 2.46
C SER A 70 -19.82 -9.34 0.93
N SER A 71 -20.43 -8.24 0.47
CA SER A 71 -20.37 -7.84 -0.95
C SER A 71 -18.97 -7.39 -1.40
N ASP A 72 -18.13 -6.89 -0.49
CA ASP A 72 -16.73 -6.56 -0.79
C ASP A 72 -15.89 -7.84 -0.87
N LEU A 73 -16.11 -8.81 0.02
CA LEU A 73 -15.41 -10.11 -0.02
C LEU A 73 -15.65 -10.87 -1.34
N GLN A 74 -16.86 -10.81 -1.88
CA GLN A 74 -17.22 -11.46 -3.14
C GLN A 74 -16.46 -10.88 -4.35
N ASN A 75 -15.87 -9.70 -4.25
CA ASN A 75 -15.04 -9.13 -5.31
C ASN A 75 -13.63 -9.73 -5.36
N ILE A 76 -13.21 -10.48 -4.33
CA ILE A 76 -11.89 -11.12 -4.29
C ILE A 76 -11.97 -12.44 -5.08
N PRO A 77 -11.18 -12.60 -6.19
CA PRO A 77 -11.20 -13.81 -6.97
C PRO A 77 -10.61 -14.98 -6.15
N THR A 78 -11.28 -16.13 -6.19
CA THR A 78 -10.87 -17.33 -5.46
C THR A 78 -9.65 -18.02 -6.06
N SER A 79 -9.34 -17.77 -7.32
CA SER A 79 -8.21 -18.35 -8.06
C SER A 79 -7.81 -17.45 -9.23
N GLY A 80 -6.72 -17.80 -9.90
CA GLY A 80 -6.18 -17.06 -11.04
C GLY A 80 -5.33 -15.86 -10.62
N LYS A 81 -4.43 -15.44 -11.51
CA LYS A 81 -3.55 -14.29 -11.28
C LYS A 81 -4.34 -13.00 -11.09
N VAL A 82 -3.90 -12.18 -10.14
CA VAL A 82 -4.48 -10.86 -9.91
C VAL A 82 -3.45 -9.91 -9.29
N VAL A 83 -3.42 -8.68 -9.74
CA VAL A 83 -2.64 -7.60 -9.15
C VAL A 83 -3.56 -6.81 -8.23
N ILE A 84 -3.38 -6.96 -6.92
CA ILE A 84 -4.12 -6.23 -5.89
C ILE A 84 -3.39 -4.94 -5.59
N ILE A 85 -4.06 -3.81 -5.72
CA ILE A 85 -3.50 -2.49 -5.40
C ILE A 85 -4.22 -1.89 -4.21
N ALA A 86 -3.45 -1.28 -3.29
CA ALA A 86 -4.00 -0.64 -2.11
C ALA A 86 -3.31 0.69 -1.78
N ASN A 87 -4.01 1.58 -1.06
CA ASN A 87 -3.38 2.70 -0.37
C ASN A 87 -2.60 2.19 0.85
N HIS A 88 -1.67 3.00 1.35
CA HIS A 88 -0.74 2.59 2.40
C HIS A 88 -0.77 3.53 3.63
N PRO A 89 -1.86 3.57 4.40
CA PRO A 89 -2.02 4.53 5.48
C PRO A 89 -1.19 4.26 6.74
N LEU A 90 -0.98 3.00 7.15
CA LEU A 90 -0.43 2.63 8.45
C LEU A 90 0.98 2.03 8.39
N GLY A 91 1.42 1.53 7.25
CA GLY A 91 2.68 0.78 7.13
C GLY A 91 2.49 -0.72 7.31
N GLY A 92 3.29 -1.36 8.19
CA GLY A 92 3.27 -2.83 8.32
C GLY A 92 1.89 -3.43 8.59
N LEU A 93 1.04 -2.76 9.36
CA LEU A 93 -0.32 -3.24 9.65
C LEU A 93 -1.20 -3.35 8.39
N ASP A 94 -1.01 -2.48 7.39
CA ASP A 94 -1.77 -2.56 6.14
C ASP A 94 -1.47 -3.88 5.40
N ALA A 95 -0.18 -4.24 5.35
CA ALA A 95 0.27 -5.47 4.73
C ALA A 95 -0.33 -6.71 5.43
N LEU A 96 -0.26 -6.74 6.76
CA LEU A 96 -0.78 -7.85 7.56
C LEU A 96 -2.30 -7.97 7.45
N CYS A 97 -3.04 -6.85 7.50
CA CYS A 97 -4.49 -6.87 7.31
C CYS A 97 -4.89 -7.37 5.92
N LEU A 98 -4.18 -6.95 4.87
CA LEU A 98 -4.47 -7.42 3.52
C LEU A 98 -4.14 -8.91 3.36
N LEU A 99 -3.02 -9.39 3.91
CA LEU A 99 -2.69 -10.81 3.90
C LEU A 99 -3.76 -11.63 4.64
N ARG A 100 -4.19 -11.21 5.85
CA ARG A 100 -5.27 -11.86 6.59
C ARG A 100 -6.59 -11.83 5.81
N LEU A 101 -6.96 -10.70 5.21
CA LEU A 101 -8.19 -10.57 4.42
C LEU A 101 -8.19 -11.53 3.22
N ILE A 102 -7.15 -11.47 2.40
CA ILE A 102 -7.08 -12.29 1.19
C ILE A 102 -6.98 -13.77 1.54
N SER A 103 -6.29 -14.11 2.63
CA SER A 103 -6.15 -15.51 3.08
C SER A 103 -7.45 -16.18 3.50
N GLN A 104 -8.53 -15.41 3.75
CA GLN A 104 -9.87 -15.95 3.99
C GLN A 104 -10.51 -16.51 2.72
N VAL A 105 -10.06 -16.04 1.54
CA VAL A 105 -10.60 -16.44 0.24
C VAL A 105 -9.63 -17.37 -0.50
N ARG A 106 -8.32 -17.05 -0.46
CA ARG A 106 -7.26 -17.81 -1.15
C ARG A 106 -5.93 -17.72 -0.40
N LYS A 107 -5.13 -18.78 -0.46
CA LYS A 107 -3.84 -18.86 0.24
C LYS A 107 -2.62 -18.57 -0.62
N ASP A 108 -2.76 -18.54 -1.93
CA ASP A 108 -1.72 -18.28 -2.93
C ASP A 108 -1.52 -16.77 -3.16
N VAL A 109 -1.32 -16.03 -2.08
CA VAL A 109 -1.12 -14.59 -2.10
C VAL A 109 0.26 -14.22 -1.58
N LYS A 110 0.92 -13.30 -2.28
CA LYS A 110 2.18 -12.68 -1.85
C LYS A 110 2.05 -11.16 -1.84
N ILE A 111 2.81 -10.52 -0.96
CA ILE A 111 2.88 -9.07 -0.89
C ILE A 111 4.27 -8.58 -1.26
N VAL A 112 4.31 -7.56 -2.10
CA VAL A 112 5.55 -6.87 -2.43
C VAL A 112 5.85 -5.86 -1.34
N ALA A 113 6.95 -6.05 -0.61
CA ALA A 113 7.34 -5.25 0.54
C ALA A 113 8.82 -4.87 0.50
N ASN A 114 9.19 -3.85 1.26
CA ASN A 114 10.57 -3.42 1.39
C ASN A 114 11.40 -4.37 2.25
N ASP A 115 12.73 -4.22 2.17
CA ASP A 115 13.72 -5.05 2.89
C ASP A 115 13.49 -5.10 4.41
N PHE A 116 12.83 -4.11 5.01
CA PHE A 116 12.56 -4.13 6.45
C PHE A 116 11.65 -5.29 6.86
N LEU A 117 10.55 -5.51 6.11
CA LEU A 117 9.67 -6.66 6.36
C LEU A 117 10.34 -7.98 5.96
N ALA A 118 11.22 -7.97 4.97
CA ALA A 118 12.01 -9.14 4.57
C ALA A 118 12.98 -9.62 5.67
N GLY A 119 13.27 -8.79 6.67
CA GLY A 119 14.01 -9.18 7.87
C GLY A 119 13.27 -10.12 8.82
N PHE A 120 11.96 -10.32 8.63
CA PHE A 120 11.15 -11.25 9.41
C PHE A 120 11.01 -12.58 8.68
N GLU A 121 11.88 -13.56 9.03
CA GLU A 121 11.88 -14.91 8.41
C GLU A 121 10.51 -15.58 8.42
N ALA A 122 9.71 -15.33 9.46
CA ALA A 122 8.35 -15.84 9.59
C ALA A 122 7.43 -15.45 8.41
N LEU A 123 7.72 -14.36 7.72
CA LEU A 123 6.93 -13.85 6.59
C LEU A 123 7.50 -14.22 5.21
N ASN A 124 8.66 -14.87 5.13
CA ASN A 124 9.38 -15.10 3.86
C ASN A 124 8.53 -15.79 2.78
N SER A 125 7.62 -16.70 3.15
CA SER A 125 6.73 -17.38 2.20
C SER A 125 5.67 -16.45 1.57
N LEU A 126 5.37 -15.32 2.24
CA LEU A 126 4.35 -14.36 1.85
C LEU A 126 4.92 -13.09 1.23
N LEU A 127 6.24 -12.91 1.26
CA LEU A 127 6.90 -11.67 0.82
C LEU A 127 7.66 -11.84 -0.49
N ILE A 128 7.52 -10.84 -1.36
CA ILE A 128 8.47 -10.58 -2.44
C ILE A 128 9.22 -9.29 -2.05
N PRO A 129 10.49 -9.40 -1.62
CA PRO A 129 11.23 -8.23 -1.19
C PRO A 129 11.58 -7.31 -2.36
N ILE A 130 11.40 -6.00 -2.16
CA ILE A 130 11.84 -4.95 -3.10
C ILE A 130 12.60 -3.87 -2.33
N ASP A 131 13.74 -3.46 -2.85
CA ASP A 131 14.49 -2.33 -2.32
C ASP A 131 13.92 -1.00 -2.84
N ASN A 132 13.02 -0.38 -2.07
CA ASN A 132 12.40 0.90 -2.42
C ASN A 132 13.39 2.08 -2.45
N TYR A 133 14.60 1.92 -1.94
CA TYR A 133 15.63 2.96 -1.91
C TYR A 133 16.51 2.96 -3.17
N LYS A 134 16.50 1.90 -3.97
CA LYS A 134 17.22 1.85 -5.22
C LYS A 134 16.46 2.55 -6.33
N LEU A 135 17.15 3.39 -7.08
CA LEU A 135 16.62 4.07 -8.28
C LEU A 135 16.14 3.08 -9.35
N ARG A 136 16.73 1.89 -9.39
CA ARG A 136 16.32 0.77 -10.26
C ARG A 136 16.15 -0.48 -9.41
N GLN A 137 15.00 -1.10 -9.50
CA GLN A 137 14.76 -2.40 -8.88
C GLN A 137 15.69 -3.47 -9.46
N SER A 138 16.05 -4.44 -8.62
CA SER A 138 16.78 -5.61 -9.08
C SER A 138 15.95 -6.35 -10.12
N LYS A 139 16.59 -6.78 -11.23
CA LYS A 139 15.94 -7.63 -12.23
C LYS A 139 15.38 -8.91 -11.61
N ASN A 140 16.07 -9.43 -10.58
CA ASN A 140 15.66 -10.65 -9.88
C ASN A 140 14.38 -10.46 -9.06
N ASP A 141 14.22 -9.31 -8.41
CA ASP A 141 12.99 -9.04 -7.61
C ASP A 141 11.77 -8.85 -8.51
N ILE A 142 11.96 -8.16 -9.65
CA ILE A 142 10.94 -8.02 -10.69
C ILE A 142 10.57 -9.40 -11.27
N LYS A 143 11.55 -10.27 -11.50
CA LYS A 143 11.36 -11.62 -12.02
C LYS A 143 10.45 -12.44 -11.09
N LYS A 144 10.67 -12.37 -9.78
CA LYS A 144 9.82 -13.07 -8.78
C LYS A 144 8.34 -12.66 -8.83
N ILE A 145 8.06 -11.37 -9.11
CA ILE A 145 6.66 -10.91 -9.28
C ILE A 145 6.04 -11.54 -10.52
N TYR A 146 6.77 -11.57 -11.65
CA TYR A 146 6.27 -12.21 -12.87
C TYR A 146 6.12 -13.73 -12.70
N GLU A 147 7.05 -14.39 -12.02
CA GLU A 147 6.95 -15.81 -11.69
C GLU A 147 5.69 -16.12 -10.88
N ALA A 148 5.40 -15.33 -9.84
CA ALA A 148 4.20 -15.51 -9.04
C ALA A 148 2.91 -15.30 -9.86
N LEU A 149 2.86 -14.26 -10.70
CA LEU A 149 1.71 -14.05 -11.59
C LEU A 149 1.57 -15.16 -12.65
N ASN A 150 2.67 -15.70 -13.16
CA ASN A 150 2.65 -16.83 -14.10
C ASN A 150 2.19 -18.13 -13.43
N ASN A 151 2.39 -18.25 -12.12
CA ASN A 151 1.89 -19.36 -11.30
C ASN A 151 0.43 -19.11 -10.85
N GLU A 152 -0.27 -18.15 -11.45
CA GLU A 152 -1.66 -17.79 -11.14
C GLU A 152 -1.86 -17.28 -9.68
N GLU A 153 -0.82 -16.77 -9.02
CA GLU A 153 -0.88 -16.26 -7.66
C GLU A 153 -1.41 -14.81 -7.62
N ALA A 154 -1.96 -14.41 -6.47
CA ALA A 154 -2.35 -13.05 -6.17
C ALA A 154 -1.15 -12.24 -5.65
N ILE A 155 -0.93 -11.03 -6.18
CA ILE A 155 0.15 -10.14 -5.76
C ILE A 155 -0.40 -8.84 -5.21
N ILE A 156 -0.09 -8.53 -3.95
CA ILE A 156 -0.46 -7.26 -3.30
C ILE A 156 0.66 -6.25 -3.51
N LEU A 157 0.29 -5.06 -3.92
CA LEU A 157 1.18 -3.93 -4.19
C LEU A 157 0.64 -2.65 -3.55
N PHE A 158 1.55 -1.84 -3.00
CA PHE A 158 1.30 -0.47 -2.61
C PHE A 158 1.93 0.47 -3.66
N PRO A 159 1.17 0.99 -4.64
CA PRO A 159 1.75 1.71 -5.78
C PRO A 159 2.52 2.98 -5.42
N ALA A 160 2.24 3.56 -4.25
CA ALA A 160 2.97 4.71 -3.73
C ALA A 160 4.41 4.38 -3.30
N GLY A 161 4.69 3.11 -2.95
CA GLY A 161 5.98 2.66 -2.42
C GLY A 161 6.34 3.20 -1.04
N GLU A 162 5.47 4.00 -0.44
CA GLU A 162 5.61 4.57 0.90
C GLU A 162 4.25 4.88 1.53
N VAL A 163 4.22 5.08 2.83
CA VAL A 163 2.99 5.37 3.57
C VAL A 163 2.37 6.72 3.20
N SER A 164 1.04 6.82 3.36
CA SER A 164 0.28 8.05 3.14
C SER A 164 0.81 9.23 3.97
N ARG A 165 0.80 10.41 3.41
CA ARG A 165 1.32 11.65 3.99
C ARG A 165 0.26 12.74 4.09
N ALA A 166 0.48 13.71 4.97
CA ALA A 166 -0.33 14.91 5.02
C ALA A 166 -0.10 15.77 3.76
N THR A 167 -1.18 16.21 3.14
CA THR A 167 -1.19 17.13 2.00
C THR A 167 -2.23 18.22 2.22
N PRO A 168 -2.20 19.34 1.48
CA PRO A 168 -3.26 20.35 1.57
C PRO A 168 -4.66 19.81 1.26
N LYS A 169 -4.75 18.69 0.53
CA LYS A 169 -6.01 18.00 0.17
C LYS A 169 -6.35 16.82 1.11
N GLY A 170 -5.76 16.81 2.31
CA GLY A 170 -5.92 15.75 3.31
C GLY A 170 -4.81 14.68 3.25
N ILE A 171 -5.00 13.61 4.03
CA ILE A 171 -4.05 12.50 4.12
C ILE A 171 -4.26 11.59 2.91
N LYS A 172 -3.19 11.41 2.11
CA LYS A 172 -3.21 10.60 0.89
C LYS A 172 -1.83 10.02 0.60
N ASP A 173 -1.82 8.96 -0.17
CA ASP A 173 -0.58 8.45 -0.75
C ASP A 173 0.14 9.51 -1.57
N PRO A 174 1.47 9.48 -1.62
CA PRO A 174 2.25 10.23 -2.61
C PRO A 174 1.91 9.84 -4.06
N ALA A 175 2.69 10.32 -5.01
CA ALA A 175 2.52 9.94 -6.41
C ALA A 175 2.72 8.43 -6.58
N TRP A 176 1.84 7.80 -7.35
CA TRP A 176 1.90 6.37 -7.62
C TRP A 176 2.91 6.03 -8.72
N ASN A 177 3.62 4.92 -8.55
CA ASN A 177 4.52 4.34 -9.52
C ASN A 177 3.77 3.46 -10.53
N LYS A 178 4.26 3.41 -11.77
CA LYS A 178 3.66 2.63 -12.86
C LYS A 178 3.88 1.12 -12.77
N GLY A 179 4.64 0.63 -11.78
CA GLY A 179 5.03 -0.78 -11.65
C GLY A 179 3.85 -1.73 -11.72
N PHE A 180 2.79 -1.47 -10.96
CA PHE A 180 1.60 -2.32 -10.93
C PHE A 180 0.90 -2.43 -12.30
N LEU A 181 0.86 -1.34 -13.09
CA LEU A 181 0.32 -1.37 -14.45
C LEU A 181 1.16 -2.26 -15.38
N ASN A 182 2.49 -2.15 -15.29
CA ASN A 182 3.38 -2.98 -16.10
C ASN A 182 3.24 -4.47 -15.72
N PHE A 183 3.14 -4.78 -14.43
CA PHE A 183 2.93 -6.16 -13.98
C PHE A 183 1.60 -6.72 -14.48
N ALA A 184 0.53 -5.96 -14.31
CA ALA A 184 -0.80 -6.37 -14.76
C ALA A 184 -0.86 -6.58 -16.29
N GLN A 185 -0.36 -5.62 -17.07
CA GLN A 185 -0.37 -5.69 -18.54
C GLN A 185 0.48 -6.84 -19.07
N ASN A 186 1.76 -6.94 -18.62
CA ASN A 186 2.69 -7.93 -19.16
C ASN A 186 2.35 -9.37 -18.76
N SER A 187 1.64 -9.56 -17.64
CA SER A 187 1.16 -10.88 -17.21
C SER A 187 -0.28 -11.17 -17.62
N ASN A 188 -0.93 -10.26 -18.32
CA ASN A 188 -2.36 -10.36 -18.64
C ASN A 188 -3.21 -10.61 -17.37
N ALA A 189 -2.87 -9.94 -16.27
CA ALA A 189 -3.53 -10.09 -14.98
C ALA A 189 -4.52 -8.94 -14.74
N PRO A 190 -5.74 -9.20 -14.25
CA PRO A 190 -6.66 -8.14 -13.85
C PRO A 190 -6.15 -7.40 -12.62
N ILE A 191 -6.72 -6.22 -12.35
CA ILE A 191 -6.40 -5.39 -11.18
C ILE A 191 -7.58 -5.40 -10.21
N LEU A 192 -7.30 -5.64 -8.91
CA LEU A 192 -8.27 -5.51 -7.82
C LEU A 192 -7.89 -4.33 -6.92
N PRO A 193 -8.66 -3.23 -6.90
CA PRO A 193 -8.40 -2.11 -6.02
C PRO A 193 -8.99 -2.32 -4.63
N ILE A 194 -8.19 -2.11 -3.58
CA ILE A 194 -8.61 -2.21 -2.17
C ILE A 194 -8.27 -0.91 -1.44
N PHE A 195 -9.23 -0.34 -0.74
CA PHE A 195 -9.05 0.88 0.05
C PHE A 195 -9.10 0.56 1.55
N LEU A 196 -8.03 0.97 2.28
CA LEU A 196 -7.97 0.90 3.73
C LEU A 196 -8.32 2.27 4.31
N ASP A 197 -9.43 2.36 5.06
CA ASP A 197 -9.85 3.59 5.73
C ASP A 197 -9.19 3.71 7.10
N ALA A 198 -7.94 4.14 7.07
CA ALA A 198 -7.10 4.28 8.24
C ALA A 198 -6.22 5.53 8.14
N LYS A 199 -5.63 5.92 9.27
CA LYS A 199 -4.65 7.01 9.34
C LYS A 199 -3.78 6.86 10.59
N ASN A 200 -2.56 7.33 10.51
CA ASN A 200 -1.65 7.47 11.64
C ASN A 200 -2.02 8.68 12.54
N SER A 201 -1.28 8.89 13.61
CA SER A 201 -1.51 10.00 14.52
C SER A 201 -1.20 11.36 13.88
N LYS A 202 -1.76 12.43 14.45
CA LYS A 202 -1.41 13.80 14.05
C LYS A 202 0.08 14.05 14.22
N THR A 203 0.67 13.55 15.31
CA THR A 203 2.11 13.64 15.61
C THR A 203 2.94 13.03 14.50
N PHE A 204 2.58 11.83 14.02
CA PHE A 204 3.24 11.19 12.88
C PHE A 204 3.25 12.11 11.64
N TYR A 205 2.11 12.68 11.29
CA TYR A 205 2.02 13.54 10.11
C TYR A 205 2.79 14.84 10.26
N THR A 206 2.76 15.48 11.43
CA THR A 206 3.55 16.69 11.71
C THR A 206 5.05 16.41 11.55
N ILE A 207 5.54 15.34 12.17
CA ILE A 207 6.95 14.95 12.07
C ILE A 207 7.33 14.56 10.64
N SER A 208 6.41 13.92 9.90
CA SER A 208 6.66 13.50 8.52
C SER A 208 6.83 14.66 7.53
N VAL A 209 6.29 15.84 7.84
CA VAL A 209 6.50 17.07 7.06
C VAL A 209 7.91 17.62 7.30
N ILE A 210 8.41 17.51 8.53
CA ILE A 210 9.72 18.05 8.91
C ILE A 210 10.85 17.09 8.48
N ASN A 211 10.70 15.80 8.78
CA ASN A 211 11.72 14.79 8.50
C ASN A 211 11.09 13.45 8.13
N LYS A 212 11.11 13.13 6.85
CA LYS A 212 10.53 11.91 6.29
C LYS A 212 11.20 10.64 6.83
N THR A 213 12.51 10.64 6.95
CA THR A 213 13.27 9.47 7.42
C THR A 213 13.00 9.17 8.89
N PHE A 214 12.93 10.21 9.72
CA PHE A 214 12.60 10.06 11.14
C PHE A 214 11.17 9.55 11.33
N SER A 215 10.21 10.03 10.51
CA SER A 215 8.84 9.53 10.57
C SER A 215 8.72 8.04 10.23
N THR A 216 9.64 7.49 9.42
CA THR A 216 9.65 6.06 9.12
C THR A 216 9.98 5.22 10.37
N LEU A 217 10.84 5.71 11.26
CA LEU A 217 11.11 5.06 12.55
C LEU A 217 9.88 5.09 13.48
N LEU A 218 9.04 6.11 13.33
CA LEU A 218 7.80 6.20 14.12
C LEU A 218 6.72 5.21 13.67
N LEU A 219 6.85 4.54 12.53
CA LEU A 219 5.83 3.58 12.08
C LEU A 219 5.67 2.41 13.07
N SER A 220 6.75 1.95 13.68
CA SER A 220 6.65 0.95 14.75
C SER A 220 5.86 1.48 15.95
N HIS A 221 6.16 2.69 16.39
CA HIS A 221 5.39 3.36 17.46
C HIS A 221 3.91 3.51 17.10
N GLU A 222 3.60 3.87 15.85
CA GLU A 222 2.23 3.96 15.36
C GLU A 222 1.49 2.62 15.40
N MET A 223 2.19 1.48 15.18
CA MET A 223 1.57 0.15 15.35
C MET A 223 1.10 -0.06 16.80
N PHE A 224 1.92 0.29 17.79
CA PHE A 224 1.52 0.22 19.22
C PHE A 224 0.39 1.21 19.55
N ASN A 225 0.35 2.39 18.92
CA ASN A 225 -0.75 3.34 19.05
C ASN A 225 -2.07 2.87 18.42
N LYS A 226 -2.03 1.82 17.59
CA LYS A 226 -3.21 1.20 16.97
C LYS A 226 -3.73 -0.02 17.73
N LYS A 227 -3.13 -0.35 18.87
CA LYS A 227 -3.62 -1.45 19.70
C LYS A 227 -5.12 -1.26 20.02
N SER A 228 -5.87 -2.35 19.94
CA SER A 228 -7.34 -2.40 20.13
C SER A 228 -8.11 -1.45 19.18
N LYS A 229 -7.63 -1.29 17.96
CA LYS A 229 -8.29 -0.50 16.91
C LYS A 229 -8.82 -1.40 15.80
N ARG A 230 -9.88 -0.92 15.16
CA ARG A 230 -10.49 -1.54 13.99
C ARG A 230 -10.55 -0.54 12.84
N ILE A 231 -10.27 -1.01 11.63
CA ILE A 231 -10.33 -0.20 10.41
C ILE A 231 -11.40 -0.74 9.45
N ALA A 232 -11.88 0.08 8.52
CA ALA A 232 -12.74 -0.39 7.45
C ALA A 232 -11.93 -0.64 6.18
N ILE A 233 -12.16 -1.80 5.56
CA ILE A 233 -11.58 -2.15 4.25
C ILE A 233 -12.72 -2.16 3.22
N LYS A 234 -12.47 -1.56 2.06
CA LYS A 234 -13.37 -1.54 0.91
C LYS A 234 -12.70 -2.21 -0.28
N VAL A 235 -13.34 -3.22 -0.84
CA VAL A 235 -12.87 -3.92 -2.03
C VAL A 235 -13.68 -3.47 -3.24
N GLY A 236 -13.01 -2.90 -4.23
CA GLY A 236 -13.64 -2.50 -5.48
C GLY A 236 -13.93 -3.69 -6.39
N GLN A 237 -14.60 -3.44 -7.50
CA GLN A 237 -14.78 -4.44 -8.54
C GLN A 237 -13.44 -4.69 -9.26
N ILE A 238 -13.26 -5.93 -9.69
CA ILE A 238 -12.11 -6.32 -10.49
C ILE A 238 -12.10 -5.55 -11.81
N ILE A 239 -10.93 -5.06 -12.20
CA ILE A 239 -10.72 -4.36 -13.49
C ILE A 239 -10.07 -5.37 -14.42
N PRO A 240 -10.82 -5.86 -15.44
CA PRO A 240 -10.31 -6.83 -16.41
C PRO A 240 -9.12 -6.27 -17.19
N ASN A 241 -8.25 -7.15 -17.68
CA ASN A 241 -7.01 -6.73 -18.35
C ASN A 241 -7.23 -5.83 -19.57
N GLU A 242 -8.25 -6.08 -20.35
CA GLU A 242 -8.64 -5.26 -21.52
C GLU A 242 -9.00 -3.81 -21.17
N ASN A 243 -9.35 -3.55 -19.91
CA ASN A 243 -9.76 -2.25 -19.41
C ASN A 243 -8.67 -1.51 -18.61
N ILE A 244 -7.49 -2.13 -18.45
CA ILE A 244 -6.39 -1.57 -17.62
C ILE A 244 -5.83 -0.29 -18.25
N THR A 245 -5.67 -0.26 -19.57
CA THR A 245 -5.10 0.88 -20.30
C THR A 245 -5.96 1.23 -21.49
N PRO A 246 -6.95 2.12 -21.33
CA PRO A 246 -7.70 2.63 -22.46
C PRO A 246 -6.78 3.32 -23.47
N LYS A 247 -7.05 3.11 -24.76
CA LYS A 247 -6.25 3.69 -25.86
C LYS A 247 -6.22 5.21 -25.77
N GLY A 248 -5.06 5.81 -26.04
CA GLY A 248 -4.91 7.27 -26.12
C GLY A 248 -4.78 7.99 -24.78
N ILE A 249 -4.75 7.29 -23.66
CA ILE A 249 -4.60 7.91 -22.32
C ILE A 249 -3.13 7.99 -21.93
N ASP A 250 -2.68 9.19 -21.53
CA ASP A 250 -1.35 9.41 -20.95
C ASP A 250 -1.17 8.59 -19.66
N LYS A 251 0.02 7.98 -19.50
CA LYS A 251 0.34 7.14 -18.34
C LYS A 251 0.21 7.86 -17.00
N LYS A 252 0.62 9.13 -16.91
CA LYS A 252 0.52 9.93 -15.70
C LYS A 252 -0.94 10.21 -15.33
N PHE A 253 -1.77 10.50 -16.34
CA PHE A 253 -3.20 10.66 -16.17
C PHE A 253 -3.83 9.34 -15.69
N LEU A 254 -3.47 8.22 -16.29
CA LEU A 254 -3.96 6.89 -15.93
C LEU A 254 -3.63 6.53 -14.46
N LEU A 255 -2.40 6.77 -13.99
CA LEU A 255 -2.02 6.57 -12.60
C LEU A 255 -2.88 7.41 -11.63
N ASN A 256 -3.16 8.67 -11.99
CA ASN A 256 -4.03 9.51 -11.20
C ASN A 256 -5.49 9.02 -11.22
N LEU A 257 -5.95 8.45 -12.33
CA LEU A 257 -7.28 7.85 -12.46
C LEU A 257 -7.43 6.65 -11.51
N TYR A 258 -6.49 5.71 -11.52
CA TYR A 258 -6.46 4.57 -10.59
C TYR A 258 -6.46 5.03 -9.13
N ARG A 259 -5.60 5.99 -8.80
CA ARG A 259 -5.54 6.55 -7.46
C ARG A 259 -6.86 7.23 -7.06
N LYS A 260 -7.49 8.02 -7.92
CA LYS A 260 -8.80 8.63 -7.68
C LYS A 260 -9.88 7.57 -7.49
N HIS A 261 -9.88 6.54 -8.33
CA HIS A 261 -10.81 5.43 -8.22
C HIS A 261 -10.67 4.73 -6.87
N LEU A 262 -9.47 4.35 -6.47
CA LEU A 262 -9.24 3.67 -5.20
C LEU A 262 -9.77 4.51 -4.02
N TYR A 263 -9.49 5.81 -3.98
CA TYR A 263 -10.03 6.69 -2.92
C TYR A 263 -11.56 6.92 -3.03
N SER A 264 -12.17 6.66 -4.18
CA SER A 264 -13.64 6.77 -4.35
C SER A 264 -14.39 5.57 -3.75
N LEU A 265 -13.70 4.44 -3.51
CA LEU A 265 -14.25 3.27 -2.83
C LEU A 265 -14.78 3.63 -1.43
N LYS A 266 -14.13 4.56 -0.73
CA LYS A 266 -14.62 5.11 0.54
C LYS A 266 -16.04 5.66 0.45
N LYS A 267 -16.43 6.19 -0.72
CA LYS A 267 -17.74 6.78 -0.99
C LYS A 267 -18.72 5.79 -1.66
N GLY A 268 -18.38 4.51 -1.66
CA GLY A 268 -19.21 3.45 -2.24
C GLY A 268 -19.13 3.29 -3.76
N LYS A 269 -18.27 4.04 -4.46
CA LYS A 269 -18.06 3.90 -5.92
C LYS A 269 -17.17 2.71 -6.21
N LYS A 270 -17.74 1.54 -6.52
CA LYS A 270 -17.00 0.29 -6.71
C LYS A 270 -16.49 0.07 -8.13
N SER A 271 -17.15 0.67 -9.15
CA SER A 271 -16.81 0.49 -10.56
C SER A 271 -15.76 1.48 -11.06
N PHE A 272 -14.74 0.98 -11.74
CA PHE A 272 -13.71 1.79 -12.37
C PHE A 272 -14.28 2.62 -13.52
N PHE A 273 -15.27 2.09 -14.25
CA PHE A 273 -15.95 2.77 -15.34
C PHE A 273 -16.72 4.02 -14.88
N GLU A 274 -17.36 3.98 -13.72
CA GLU A 274 -18.02 5.17 -13.14
C GLU A 274 -17.03 6.30 -12.87
N THR A 275 -15.79 5.94 -12.50
CA THR A 275 -14.72 6.92 -12.28
C THR A 275 -14.20 7.50 -13.60
N GLN A 276 -14.09 6.68 -14.65
CA GLN A 276 -13.71 7.13 -16.00
C GLN A 276 -14.77 8.07 -16.58
N SER A 277 -16.02 7.70 -16.54
CA SER A 277 -17.14 8.48 -17.06
C SER A 277 -17.24 9.86 -16.39
N ALA A 278 -17.07 9.92 -15.07
CA ALA A 278 -17.09 11.18 -14.32
C ALA A 278 -15.94 12.14 -14.68
N ILE A 279 -14.86 11.64 -15.30
CA ILE A 279 -13.70 12.44 -15.74
C ILE A 279 -13.80 12.81 -17.22
N ALA A 280 -14.39 11.97 -18.05
CA ALA A 280 -14.62 12.24 -19.48
C ALA A 280 -15.67 13.36 -19.71
N HIS A 281 -16.64 13.50 -18.80
CA HIS A 281 -17.70 14.49 -18.92
C HIS A 281 -17.29 15.99 -18.88
N PRO A 282 -16.20 16.44 -18.27
CA PRO A 282 -15.81 17.86 -18.37
C PRO A 282 -15.49 18.30 -19.82
N VAL A 283 -14.93 17.40 -20.62
CA VAL A 283 -14.61 17.70 -22.04
C VAL A 283 -15.87 17.71 -22.89
N SER A 284 -16.79 16.76 -22.68
CA SER A 284 -18.07 16.70 -23.40
C SER A 284 -18.99 17.87 -23.04
N ARG A 285 -18.91 18.42 -21.83
CA ARG A 285 -19.74 19.57 -21.42
C ARG A 285 -19.32 20.87 -22.11
N ILE A 286 -18.01 21.03 -22.37
CA ILE A 286 -17.51 22.18 -23.15
C ILE A 286 -17.87 22.00 -24.64
N ASP A 287 -17.76 20.79 -25.16
CA ASP A 287 -18.15 20.49 -26.56
C ASP A 287 -19.65 20.60 -26.74
N LEU A 288 -20.47 20.12 -25.80
CA LEU A 288 -21.93 20.29 -25.84
C LEU A 288 -22.34 21.77 -25.73
N LEU A 289 -21.67 22.57 -24.93
CA LEU A 289 -21.89 24.02 -24.83
C LEU A 289 -21.46 24.74 -26.11
N ASN A 290 -20.42 24.28 -26.77
CA ASN A 290 -19.95 24.81 -28.05
C ASN A 290 -20.88 24.40 -29.20
N GLU A 291 -21.40 23.18 -29.23
CA GLU A 291 -22.43 22.72 -30.16
C GLU A 291 -23.76 23.46 -29.97
N LEU A 292 -24.21 23.64 -28.72
CA LEU A 292 -25.41 24.42 -28.40
C LEU A 292 -25.26 25.90 -28.77
N LYS A 293 -24.08 26.48 -28.67
CA LYS A 293 -23.81 27.83 -29.17
C LYS A 293 -23.81 27.89 -30.70
N ARG A 294 -23.27 26.89 -31.39
CA ARG A 294 -23.30 26.79 -32.84
C ARG A 294 -24.73 26.59 -33.40
N SER A 295 -25.54 25.73 -32.75
CA SER A 295 -26.92 25.51 -33.15
C SER A 295 -27.82 26.73 -32.94
N LYS A 296 -27.57 27.56 -31.90
CA LYS A 296 -28.26 28.82 -31.69
C LYS A 296 -27.87 29.92 -32.70
N LEU A 297 -26.67 29.85 -33.27
CA LEU A 297 -26.22 30.77 -34.32
C LEU A 297 -26.80 30.40 -35.72
N ILE A 298 -27.14 29.13 -35.95
CA ILE A 298 -27.73 28.66 -37.23
C ILE A 298 -29.26 28.83 -37.27
N GLY A 299 -29.92 29.04 -36.12
CA GLY A 299 -31.38 29.27 -36.04
C GLY A 299 -31.81 30.73 -36.03
N GLN A 300 -30.90 31.66 -36.35
CA GLN A 300 -31.19 33.10 -36.47
C GLN A 300 -30.85 33.70 -37.86
N THR A 301 -30.81 32.86 -38.89
CA THR A 301 -30.76 33.33 -40.31
C THR A 301 -32.00 32.91 -41.05
#